data_8525b1fd95efb9d0b191700d50e7a525
#
_entry.id   8525b1fd95efb9d0b191700d50e7a525
#
_cell.length_a   1.000
_cell.length_b   1.000
_cell.length_c   1.000
_cell.angle_alpha   90.00
_cell.angle_beta   90.00
_cell.angle_gamma   90.00
#
_symmetry.space_group_name_H-M   'P 1'
#
loop_
_entity.id
_entity.type
_entity.pdbx_description
1 polymer ?
#
loop_
_entity_poly.entity_id
_entity_poly.type
_entity_poly.pdbx_seq_one_letter_code
_entity_poly.pdbx_strand_id
1 'polypeptide(L)' 'MKKEEFENIIKEQSNLKNLPNQKLVEFMDLLSSDFETTKQTIINTTLYLDKVEELYNNVLKVYQERNNGR' A
#
# COMPACT_ATOMS: atom_id res chain seq x y z
N MET A 1 2.80 11.48 -2.40
CA MET A 1 2.01 12.53 -3.10
C MET A 1 1.09 13.20 -2.11
N LYS A 2 1.01 14.51 -2.17
CA LYS A 2 0.11 15.26 -1.30
C LYS A 2 -1.34 15.11 -1.78
N LYS A 3 -2.27 15.23 -0.87
CA LYS A 3 -3.70 15.13 -1.18
C LYS A 3 -4.12 16.12 -2.28
N GLU A 4 -3.61 17.34 -2.19
CA GLU A 4 -3.91 18.40 -3.16
C GLU A 4 -3.40 18.06 -4.56
N GLU A 5 -2.20 17.45 -4.64
CA GLU A 5 -1.64 17.01 -5.91
C GLU A 5 -2.50 15.92 -6.54
N PHE A 6 -2.92 14.96 -5.73
CA PHE A 6 -3.78 13.86 -6.18
C PHE A 6 -5.14 14.39 -6.67
N GLU A 7 -5.75 15.29 -5.91
CA GLU A 7 -7.03 15.90 -6.28
C GLU A 7 -6.91 16.69 -7.59
N ASN A 8 -5.79 17.37 -7.80
CA ASN A 8 -5.54 18.11 -9.02
C ASN A 8 -5.45 17.17 -10.23
N ILE A 9 -4.77 16.03 -10.08
CA ILE A 9 -4.67 15.04 -11.15
C ILE A 9 -6.04 14.47 -11.49
N ILE A 10 -6.85 14.15 -10.49
CA ILE A 10 -8.21 13.66 -10.69
C ILE A 10 -9.05 14.69 -11.43
N LYS A 11 -8.93 15.94 -11.04
CA LYS A 11 -9.65 17.05 -11.68
C LYS A 11 -9.29 17.19 -13.16
N GLU A 12 -8.02 16.97 -13.50
CA GLU A 12 -7.51 17.12 -14.87
C GLU A 12 -7.63 15.85 -15.71
N GLN A 13 -8.09 14.72 -15.14
CA GLN A 13 -8.08 13.43 -15.83
C GLN A 13 -8.92 13.39 -17.10
N SER A 14 -9.97 14.20 -17.19
CA SER A 14 -10.81 14.28 -18.39
C SER A 14 -10.25 15.23 -19.45
N ASN A 15 -9.18 15.97 -19.12
CA ASN A 15 -8.58 16.98 -19.98
C ASN A 15 -7.12 16.68 -20.31
N LEU A 16 -6.67 15.45 -20.14
CA LEU A 16 -5.26 15.07 -20.30
C LEU A 16 -4.73 15.38 -21.71
N LYS A 17 -5.56 15.19 -22.73
CA LYS A 17 -5.15 15.43 -24.13
C LYS A 17 -4.80 16.88 -24.41
N ASN A 18 -5.32 17.79 -23.62
CA ASN A 18 -5.13 19.23 -23.80
C ASN A 18 -4.03 19.81 -22.92
N LEU A 19 -3.41 18.98 -22.07
CA LEU A 19 -2.33 19.41 -21.21
C LEU A 19 -1.00 19.44 -21.98
N PRO A 20 -0.10 20.40 -21.66
CA PRO A 20 1.23 20.39 -22.26
C PRO A 20 2.04 19.17 -21.78
N ASN A 21 3.00 18.74 -22.61
CA ASN A 21 3.83 17.58 -22.30
C ASN A 21 4.53 17.70 -20.96
N GLN A 22 4.96 18.89 -20.58
CA GLN A 22 5.60 19.13 -19.30
C GLN A 22 4.68 18.75 -18.13
N LYS A 23 3.41 19.06 -18.24
CA LYS A 23 2.40 18.74 -17.23
C LYS A 23 2.14 17.23 -17.16
N LEU A 24 2.09 16.59 -18.31
CA LEU A 24 1.92 15.14 -18.40
C LEU A 24 3.09 14.40 -17.74
N VAL A 25 4.32 14.84 -18.02
CA VAL A 25 5.52 14.26 -17.41
C VAL A 25 5.50 14.45 -15.90
N GLU A 26 5.11 15.63 -15.42
CA GLU A 26 4.99 15.91 -13.99
C GLU A 26 3.99 14.95 -13.31
N PHE A 27 2.84 14.75 -13.94
CA PHE A 27 1.84 13.82 -13.42
C PHE A 27 2.35 12.38 -13.43
N MET A 28 3.02 11.97 -14.49
CA MET A 28 3.60 10.63 -14.60
C MET A 28 4.62 10.38 -13.49
N ASP A 29 5.47 11.35 -13.20
CA ASP A 29 6.48 11.24 -12.15
C ASP A 29 5.85 11.12 -10.78
N LEU A 30 4.84 11.96 -10.49
CA LEU A 30 4.13 11.91 -9.22
C LEU A 30 3.42 10.57 -9.02
N LEU A 31 2.71 10.11 -10.02
CA LEU A 31 1.96 8.85 -9.95
C LEU A 31 2.88 7.64 -9.86
N SER A 32 3.97 7.62 -10.62
CA SER A 32 4.94 6.54 -10.61
C SER A 32 5.60 6.40 -9.24
N SER A 33 6.04 7.52 -8.67
CA SER A 33 6.67 7.54 -7.36
C SER A 33 5.71 7.06 -6.28
N ASP A 34 4.47 7.52 -6.32
CA ASP A 34 3.45 7.14 -5.36
C ASP A 34 3.08 5.67 -5.49
N PHE A 35 2.98 5.19 -6.73
CA PHE A 35 2.69 3.78 -7.01
C PHE A 35 3.76 2.86 -6.41
N GLU A 36 5.03 3.18 -6.61
CA GLU A 36 6.14 2.37 -6.08
C GLU A 36 6.16 2.39 -4.54
N THR A 37 5.96 3.55 -3.93
CA THR A 37 5.94 3.68 -2.48
C THR A 37 4.77 2.89 -1.89
N THR A 38 3.59 3.02 -2.48
CA THR A 38 2.39 2.33 -2.01
C THR A 38 2.53 0.81 -2.17
N LYS A 39 3.06 0.37 -3.31
CA LYS A 39 3.32 -1.04 -3.56
C LYS A 39 4.26 -1.63 -2.51
N GLN A 40 5.35 -0.93 -2.19
CA GLN A 40 6.29 -1.38 -1.18
C GLN A 40 5.64 -1.44 0.21
N THR A 41 4.81 -0.47 0.53
CA THR A 41 4.07 -0.45 1.80
C THR A 41 3.13 -1.64 1.91
N ILE A 42 2.43 -1.97 0.84
CA ILE A 42 1.52 -3.12 0.80
C ILE A 42 2.30 -4.42 1.01
N ILE A 43 3.44 -4.59 0.33
CA ILE A 43 4.28 -5.78 0.48
C ILE A 43 4.77 -5.92 1.92
N ASN A 44 5.29 -4.84 2.50
CA ASN A 44 5.80 -4.86 3.88
C ASN A 44 4.69 -5.15 4.89
N THR A 45 3.51 -4.58 4.69
CA THR A 45 2.36 -4.79 5.56
C THR A 45 1.87 -6.24 5.47
N THR A 46 1.87 -6.82 4.28
CA THR A 46 1.47 -8.21 4.06
C THR A 46 2.43 -9.17 4.77
N LEU A 47 3.74 -8.94 4.65
CA LEU A 47 4.75 -9.75 5.33
C LEU A 47 4.60 -9.66 6.86
N TYR A 48 4.34 -8.46 7.36
CA TYR A 48 4.11 -8.25 8.78
C TYR A 48 2.86 -9.00 9.26
N LEU A 49 1.78 -8.90 8.51
CA LEU A 49 0.53 -9.59 8.83
C LEU A 49 0.71 -11.10 8.87
N ASP A 50 1.42 -11.67 7.88
CA ASP A 50 1.70 -13.10 7.83
C ASP A 50 2.48 -13.55 9.06
N LYS A 51 3.46 -12.74 9.50
CA LYS A 51 4.26 -13.07 10.68
C LYS A 51 3.43 -13.00 11.96
N VAL A 52 2.57 -12.01 12.10
CA VAL A 52 1.66 -11.88 13.23
C VAL A 52 0.74 -13.11 13.31
N GLU A 53 0.19 -13.52 12.19
CA GLU A 53 -0.68 -14.69 12.12
C GLU A 53 0.05 -15.96 12.52
N GLU A 54 1.26 -16.16 12.00
CA GLU A 54 2.10 -17.30 12.36
C GLU A 54 2.34 -17.37 13.86
N LEU A 55 2.74 -16.23 14.45
CA LEU A 55 3.02 -16.15 15.88
C LEU A 55 1.77 -16.40 16.72
N TYR A 56 0.63 -15.86 16.30
CA TYR A 56 -0.65 -16.09 16.97
C TYR A 56 -0.97 -17.58 17.00
N ASN A 57 -0.84 -18.25 15.87
CA ASN A 57 -1.14 -19.67 15.77
C ASN A 57 -0.19 -20.51 16.65
N ASN A 58 1.07 -20.14 16.73
CA ASN A 58 2.05 -20.83 17.56
C ASN A 58 1.72 -20.68 19.05
N VAL A 59 1.35 -19.47 19.47
CA VAL A 59 0.95 -19.20 20.85
C VAL A 59 -0.31 -19.99 21.20
N LEU A 60 -1.29 -19.95 20.31
CA LEU A 60 -2.55 -20.67 20.51
C LEU A 60 -2.31 -22.18 20.65
N LYS A 61 -1.46 -22.74 19.82
CA LYS A 61 -1.12 -24.18 19.87
C LYS A 61 -0.54 -24.57 21.23
N VAL A 62 0.42 -23.80 21.73
CA VAL A 62 1.03 -24.07 23.03
C VAL A 62 0.00 -23.95 24.14
N TYR A 63 -0.85 -22.95 24.09
CA TYR A 63 -1.91 -22.78 25.06
C TYR A 63 -2.86 -23.99 25.09
N GLN A 64 -3.28 -24.44 23.93
CA GLN A 64 -4.18 -25.61 23.80
C GLN A 64 -3.51 -26.89 24.30
N GLU A 65 -2.23 -27.11 23.99
CA GLU A 65 -1.48 -28.27 24.46
C GLU A 65 -1.40 -28.31 25.99
N ARG A 66 -1.18 -27.16 26.63
CA ARG A 66 -1.13 -27.06 28.09
C ARG A 66 -2.46 -27.35 28.72
N ASN A 67 -3.56 -26.91 28.13
CA ASN A 67 -4.89 -27.11 28.66
C ASN A 67 -5.41 -28.54 28.40
N ASN A 68 -5.04 -29.13 27.28
CA ASN A 68 -5.47 -30.46 26.92
C ASN A 68 -4.62 -31.57 27.58
N GLY A 69 -3.45 -31.21 28.09
CA GLY A 69 -2.56 -32.18 28.76
C GLY A 69 -2.87 -32.44 30.21
N ARG A 70 -3.99 -32.01 30.71
CA ARG A 70 -4.38 -32.24 32.12
C ARG A 70 -5.20 -33.49 32.26
#